data_cfb859670bf175151f5d612edcd065bf
#
_entry.id   cfb859670bf175151f5d612edcd065bf
#
_cell.length_a   1.000
_cell.length_b   1.000
_cell.length_c   1.000
_cell.angle_alpha   90.00
_cell.angle_beta   90.00
_cell.angle_gamma   90.00
#
_symmetry.space_group_name_H-M   'P 1'
#
loop_
_entity.id
_entity.type
_entity.pdbx_description
1 polymer ?
#
loop_
_entity_poly.entity_id
_entity_poly.type
_entity_poly.pdbx_seq_one_letter_code
_entity_poly.pdbx_strand_id
1 'polypeptide(L)'
;MIYQDEDFLQLSGLQHFKFCRRQWALIHVEKQWAENYRTTDGAIMHENAHDGSFTESRGDLVITRDMRVFSRTLGVSGACDVLEFRRGETGIPLKGREGLWQPYPVEYKRGKPKEGTEDTLQLCGQAMCLEEMLCCEIPRGALYYGEPRRRTEVDFTSELRQEVRALLEKMHALYARGSTPKVKPTKGCNACSLKGLCLPKLMRSKSVSAYLRGAMEGEQ
;
A
#
# COMPACT_ATOMS: atom_id res chain seq x y z
N MET A 1 -0.64 12.33 17.78
CA MET A 1 0.01 13.35 16.91
C MET A 1 -0.88 13.52 15.70
N ILE A 2 -1.07 14.72 15.18
CA ILE A 2 -1.85 15.00 13.96
C ILE A 2 -0.85 15.48 12.92
N TYR A 3 -0.79 14.81 11.78
CA TYR A 3 0.09 15.15 10.66
C TYR A 3 -0.53 16.28 9.82
N GLN A 4 0.32 17.11 9.22
CA GLN A 4 -0.09 18.08 8.22
C GLN A 4 -0.07 17.44 6.83
N ASP A 5 -0.74 18.06 5.85
CA ASP A 5 -0.92 17.46 4.52
C ASP A 5 0.44 17.25 3.79
N GLU A 6 1.43 18.12 4.04
CA GLU A 6 2.79 18.01 3.52
C GLU A 6 3.59 16.81 4.07
N ASP A 7 3.19 16.31 5.24
CA ASP A 7 3.82 15.15 5.90
C ASP A 7 3.25 13.82 5.45
N PHE A 8 2.19 13.83 4.63
CA PHE A 8 1.50 12.60 4.26
C PHE A 8 2.35 11.70 3.39
N LEU A 9 2.50 10.45 3.83
CA LEU A 9 3.08 9.39 3.03
C LEU A 9 2.04 8.76 2.12
N GLN A 10 2.50 8.17 1.01
CA GLN A 10 1.63 7.44 0.10
C GLN A 10 1.16 6.12 0.74
N LEU A 11 -0.15 5.90 0.78
CA LEU A 11 -0.77 4.71 1.38
C LEU A 11 -0.34 3.41 0.68
N SER A 12 -0.16 3.44 -0.65
CA SER A 12 0.43 2.34 -1.44
C SER A 12 1.84 1.95 -0.98
N GLY A 13 2.53 2.87 -0.29
CA GLY A 13 3.83 2.62 0.33
C GLY A 13 3.82 1.51 1.38
N LEU A 14 2.67 1.21 2.02
CA LEU A 14 2.54 0.09 2.96
C LEU A 14 2.94 -1.24 2.29
N GLN A 15 2.43 -1.48 1.08
CA GLN A 15 2.78 -2.67 0.30
C GLN A 15 4.27 -2.73 0.00
N HIS A 16 4.86 -1.61 -0.46
CA HIS A 16 6.29 -1.55 -0.75
C HIS A 16 7.15 -1.76 0.50
N PHE A 17 6.77 -1.14 1.62
CA PHE A 17 7.51 -1.22 2.88
C PHE A 17 7.47 -2.64 3.49
N LYS A 18 6.31 -3.28 3.45
CA LYS A 18 6.14 -4.67 3.87
C LYS A 18 6.96 -5.63 3.02
N PHE A 19 6.95 -5.44 1.71
CA PHE A 19 7.75 -6.23 0.78
C PHE A 19 9.26 -6.02 1.04
N CYS A 20 9.72 -4.78 1.11
CA CYS A 20 11.13 -4.47 1.36
C CYS A 20 11.33 -2.99 1.74
N ARG A 21 11.82 -2.74 2.96
CA ARG A 21 12.08 -1.36 3.43
C ARG A 21 13.05 -0.57 2.54
N ARG A 22 14.01 -1.24 1.91
CA ARG A 22 14.93 -0.60 0.97
C ARG A 22 14.24 -0.24 -0.34
N GLN A 23 13.37 -1.12 -0.87
CA GLN A 23 12.56 -0.78 -2.04
C GLN A 23 11.71 0.46 -1.76
N TRP A 24 11.04 0.48 -0.63
CA TRP A 24 10.24 1.62 -0.21
C TRP A 24 11.08 2.91 -0.13
N ALA A 25 12.25 2.86 0.51
CA ALA A 25 13.12 4.03 0.63
C ALA A 25 13.64 4.52 -0.74
N LEU A 26 14.03 3.60 -1.63
CA LEU A 26 14.42 3.97 -3.00
C LEU A 26 13.29 4.71 -3.73
N ILE A 27 12.04 4.23 -3.60
CA ILE A 27 10.88 4.86 -4.26
C ILE A 27 10.51 6.19 -3.60
N HIS A 28 10.34 6.19 -2.28
CA HIS A 28 9.69 7.30 -1.58
C HIS A 28 10.65 8.34 -1.02
N VAL A 29 11.88 7.97 -0.67
CA VAL A 29 12.92 8.89 -0.17
C VAL A 29 13.83 9.35 -1.31
N GLU A 30 14.40 8.40 -2.08
CA GLU A 30 15.35 8.72 -3.15
C GLU A 30 14.67 9.01 -4.50
N LYS A 31 13.33 8.88 -4.59
CA LYS A 31 12.52 9.10 -5.80
C LYS A 31 12.99 8.29 -7.01
N GLN A 32 13.52 7.10 -6.76
CA GLN A 32 13.93 6.17 -7.80
C GLN A 32 12.75 5.31 -8.24
N TRP A 33 12.49 5.26 -9.54
CA TRP A 33 11.45 4.41 -10.11
C TRP A 33 11.99 3.64 -11.32
N ALA A 34 11.64 2.38 -11.42
CA ALA A 34 11.88 1.57 -12.61
C ALA A 34 10.67 0.67 -12.85
N GLU A 35 10.21 0.68 -14.09
CA GLU A 35 9.11 -0.17 -14.52
C GLU A 35 9.62 -1.56 -14.91
N ASN A 36 8.77 -2.54 -14.70
CA ASN A 36 8.89 -3.87 -15.28
C ASN A 36 7.52 -4.32 -15.78
N TYR A 37 7.47 -5.42 -16.50
CA TYR A 37 6.22 -5.97 -17.02
C TYR A 37 5.08 -6.04 -15.99
N ARG A 38 5.39 -6.34 -14.73
CA ARG A 38 4.38 -6.43 -13.66
C ARG A 38 3.83 -5.07 -13.22
N THR A 39 4.68 -4.04 -13.18
CA THR A 39 4.25 -2.68 -12.80
C THR A 39 3.45 -2.02 -13.92
N THR A 40 3.90 -2.15 -15.16
CA THR A 40 3.20 -1.59 -16.34
C THR A 40 1.81 -2.18 -16.51
N ASP A 41 1.69 -3.48 -16.39
CA ASP A 41 0.44 -4.20 -16.57
C ASP A 41 -0.53 -4.01 -15.36
N GLY A 42 0.03 -3.75 -14.17
CA GLY A 42 -0.73 -3.29 -13.01
C GLY A 42 -1.34 -1.91 -13.24
N ALA A 43 -0.58 -0.98 -13.82
CA ALA A 43 -1.06 0.36 -14.14
C ALA A 43 -2.26 0.33 -15.11
N ILE A 44 -2.20 -0.47 -16.17
CA ILE A 44 -3.32 -0.64 -17.13
C ILE A 44 -4.59 -1.15 -16.43
N MET A 45 -4.47 -2.06 -15.48
CA MET A 45 -5.62 -2.54 -14.72
C MET A 45 -6.21 -1.46 -13.82
N HIS A 46 -5.38 -0.65 -13.19
CA HIS A 46 -5.82 0.49 -12.41
C HIS A 46 -6.50 1.57 -13.27
N GLU A 47 -6.01 1.87 -14.47
CA GLU A 47 -6.68 2.79 -15.39
C GLU A 47 -8.14 2.39 -15.65
N ASN A 48 -8.40 1.10 -15.85
CA ASN A 48 -9.77 0.58 -16.03
C ASN A 48 -10.62 0.65 -14.75
N ALA A 49 -10.01 0.65 -13.56
CA ALA A 49 -10.70 0.79 -12.28
C ALA A 49 -10.94 2.27 -11.90
N HIS A 50 -10.12 3.18 -12.42
CA HIS A 50 -10.06 4.59 -12.05
C HIS A 50 -10.88 5.52 -12.96
N ASP A 51 -11.83 5.04 -13.76
CA ASP A 51 -12.78 5.93 -14.42
C ASP A 51 -13.73 6.55 -13.40
N GLY A 52 -13.23 7.56 -12.69
CA GLY A 52 -13.91 8.29 -11.61
C GLY A 52 -15.10 9.12 -12.06
N SER A 53 -15.39 9.17 -13.37
CA SER A 53 -16.55 9.88 -13.91
C SER A 53 -17.88 9.15 -13.65
N PHE A 54 -17.85 7.90 -13.23
CA PHE A 54 -19.05 7.08 -13.02
C PHE A 54 -19.29 6.71 -11.56
N THR A 55 -20.29 7.35 -10.96
CA THR A 55 -20.99 6.79 -9.80
C THR A 55 -22.11 5.89 -10.32
N GLU A 56 -21.94 4.58 -10.18
CA GLU A 56 -22.98 3.60 -10.51
C GLU A 56 -23.94 3.45 -9.33
N SER A 57 -25.24 3.35 -9.64
CA SER A 57 -26.28 3.09 -8.64
C SER A 57 -27.19 1.96 -9.10
N ARG A 58 -27.29 0.91 -8.29
CA ARG A 58 -28.14 -0.26 -8.58
C ARG A 58 -28.87 -0.67 -7.30
N GLY A 59 -30.08 -0.15 -7.11
CA GLY A 59 -30.88 -0.49 -5.92
C GLY A 59 -30.15 -0.16 -4.62
N ASP A 60 -29.82 -1.19 -3.86
CA ASP A 60 -29.15 -1.11 -2.55
C ASP A 60 -27.60 -1.05 -2.63
N LEU A 61 -27.07 -0.73 -3.80
CA LEU A 61 -25.62 -0.60 -4.04
C LEU A 61 -25.31 0.69 -4.77
N VAL A 62 -24.36 1.46 -4.23
CA VAL A 62 -23.74 2.62 -4.88
C VAL A 62 -22.25 2.36 -5.00
N ILE A 63 -21.67 2.58 -6.17
CA ILE A 63 -20.25 2.35 -6.43
C ILE A 63 -19.60 3.66 -6.86
N THR A 64 -18.52 4.03 -6.22
CA THR A 64 -17.63 5.10 -6.65
C THR A 64 -16.22 4.55 -6.88
N ARG A 65 -15.49 5.19 -7.79
CA ARG A 65 -14.15 4.77 -8.20
C ARG A 65 -13.14 5.88 -7.92
N ASP A 66 -11.88 5.52 -7.75
CA ASP A 66 -10.74 6.43 -7.50
C ASP A 66 -11.02 7.44 -6.38
N MET A 67 -11.66 6.97 -5.31
CA MET A 67 -11.96 7.84 -4.19
C MET A 67 -10.69 8.18 -3.42
N ARG A 68 -10.34 9.47 -3.40
CA ARG A 68 -9.20 9.96 -2.61
C ARG A 68 -9.47 9.77 -1.13
N VAL A 69 -8.49 9.20 -0.45
CA VAL A 69 -8.56 8.91 0.98
C VAL A 69 -7.32 9.46 1.70
N PHE A 70 -7.52 9.90 2.93
CA PHE A 70 -6.44 10.35 3.79
C PHE A 70 -6.77 10.10 5.26
N SER A 71 -5.74 10.13 6.10
CA SER A 71 -5.88 10.13 7.55
C SER A 71 -4.81 11.04 8.14
N ARG A 72 -5.24 12.06 8.89
CA ARG A 72 -4.36 12.95 9.65
C ARG A 72 -3.75 12.26 10.86
N THR A 73 -4.47 11.29 11.41
CA THR A 73 -3.99 10.48 12.53
C THR A 73 -2.87 9.55 12.11
N LEU A 74 -2.96 8.97 10.92
CA LEU A 74 -1.96 8.05 10.37
C LEU A 74 -0.88 8.75 9.54
N GLY A 75 -1.11 9.99 9.10
CA GLY A 75 -0.20 10.75 8.25
C GLY A 75 -0.06 10.15 6.84
N VAL A 76 -1.17 9.75 6.23
CA VAL A 76 -1.16 9.12 4.91
C VAL A 76 -2.25 9.64 4.01
N SER A 77 -2.01 9.55 2.71
CA SER A 77 -3.01 9.79 1.66
C SER A 77 -2.86 8.76 0.53
N GLY A 78 -3.93 8.58 -0.23
CA GLY A 78 -3.96 7.64 -1.35
C GLY A 78 -5.29 7.66 -2.08
N ALA A 79 -5.58 6.58 -2.78
CA ALA A 79 -6.88 6.37 -3.42
C ALA A 79 -7.40 4.96 -3.10
N CYS A 80 -8.69 4.82 -3.06
CA CYS A 80 -9.40 3.55 -3.02
C CYS A 80 -9.88 3.26 -4.44
N ASP A 81 -9.48 2.15 -5.05
CA ASP A 81 -9.82 1.82 -6.44
C ASP A 81 -11.33 1.80 -6.65
N VAL A 82 -12.04 1.10 -5.78
CA VAL A 82 -13.50 1.03 -5.78
C VAL A 82 -14.01 1.11 -4.35
N LEU A 83 -14.97 1.98 -4.10
CA LEU A 83 -15.70 2.05 -2.85
C LEU A 83 -17.17 1.75 -3.14
N GLU A 84 -17.66 0.67 -2.56
CA GLU A 84 -19.07 0.29 -2.56
C GLU A 84 -19.75 0.85 -1.30
N PHE A 85 -20.90 1.45 -1.46
CA PHE A 85 -21.82 1.76 -0.35
C PHE A 85 -22.98 0.77 -0.45
N ARG A 86 -23.11 -0.09 0.52
CA ARG A 86 -24.15 -1.12 0.59
C ARG A 86 -25.20 -0.71 1.58
N ARG A 87 -26.48 -0.65 1.17
CA ARG A 87 -27.58 -0.32 2.07
C ARG A 87 -27.67 -1.36 3.19
N GLY A 88 -27.83 -0.89 4.42
CA GLY A 88 -27.86 -1.75 5.59
C GLY A 88 -28.43 -1.06 6.82
N GLU A 89 -28.27 -1.69 7.98
CA GLU A 89 -28.73 -1.16 9.27
C GLU A 89 -27.70 -0.20 9.90
N THR A 90 -26.45 -0.26 9.44
CA THR A 90 -25.33 0.55 9.94
C THR A 90 -24.66 1.31 8.79
N GLY A 91 -23.81 2.27 9.11
CA GLY A 91 -23.05 3.07 8.15
C GLY A 91 -23.42 4.53 8.18
N ILE A 92 -23.35 5.20 7.05
CA ILE A 92 -23.55 6.65 6.90
C ILE A 92 -24.77 6.96 6.03
N PRO A 93 -25.44 8.11 6.23
CA PRO A 93 -26.43 8.59 5.28
C PRO A 93 -25.74 9.06 3.98
N LEU A 94 -26.33 8.75 2.84
CA LEU A 94 -25.90 9.27 1.55
C LEU A 94 -26.88 10.35 1.07
N LYS A 95 -26.34 11.46 0.54
CA LYS A 95 -27.15 12.57 0.02
C LYS A 95 -28.11 12.08 -1.07
N GLY A 96 -29.38 12.40 -0.90
CA GLY A 96 -30.43 12.03 -1.85
C GLY A 96 -30.85 10.57 -1.82
N ARG A 97 -30.50 9.83 -0.76
CA ARG A 97 -30.87 8.42 -0.60
C ARG A 97 -31.37 8.15 0.80
N GLU A 98 -32.35 7.27 0.90
CA GLU A 98 -32.90 6.84 2.18
C GLU A 98 -32.07 5.73 2.82
N GLY A 99 -32.07 5.69 4.17
CA GLY A 99 -31.40 4.66 4.96
C GLY A 99 -29.93 4.91 5.20
N LEU A 100 -29.28 3.91 5.79
CA LEU A 100 -27.84 3.91 6.08
C LEU A 100 -27.09 3.04 5.07
N TRP A 101 -25.85 3.42 4.80
CA TRP A 101 -25.04 2.79 3.77
C TRP A 101 -23.68 2.47 4.35
N GLN A 102 -23.35 1.17 4.37
CA GLN A 102 -22.07 0.68 4.86
C GLN A 102 -21.01 0.82 3.78
N PRO A 103 -19.92 1.60 4.01
CA PRO A 103 -18.81 1.64 3.10
C PRO A 103 -18.08 0.29 3.07
N TYR A 104 -17.67 -0.14 1.86
CA TYR A 104 -16.99 -1.40 1.62
C TYR A 104 -15.91 -1.19 0.55
N PRO A 105 -14.64 -1.00 0.94
CA PRO A 105 -13.54 -0.79 0.00
C PRO A 105 -13.17 -2.07 -0.74
N VAL A 106 -12.86 -1.93 -2.03
CA VAL A 106 -12.40 -3.01 -2.89
C VAL A 106 -11.14 -2.55 -3.61
N GLU A 107 -10.04 -3.21 -3.33
CA GLU A 107 -8.74 -2.96 -3.97
C GLU A 107 -8.50 -3.96 -5.09
N TYR A 108 -8.09 -3.48 -6.24
CA TYR A 108 -7.84 -4.29 -7.44
C TYR A 108 -6.38 -4.72 -7.52
N LYS A 109 -6.15 -6.01 -7.69
CA LYS A 109 -4.81 -6.60 -7.86
C LYS A 109 -4.77 -7.43 -9.13
N ARG A 110 -3.80 -7.16 -9.98
CA ARG A 110 -3.67 -7.81 -11.29
C ARG A 110 -3.50 -9.32 -11.21
N GLY A 111 -2.60 -9.80 -10.36
CA GLY A 111 -2.14 -11.19 -10.34
C GLY A 111 -3.06 -12.14 -9.57
N LYS A 112 -2.42 -13.13 -8.96
CA LYS A 112 -3.04 -14.09 -8.03
C LYS A 112 -2.88 -13.62 -6.59
N PRO A 113 -3.70 -14.15 -5.67
CA PRO A 113 -3.47 -13.97 -4.24
C PRO A 113 -2.02 -14.32 -3.86
N LYS A 114 -1.40 -13.46 -3.07
CA LYS A 114 -0.05 -13.67 -2.53
C LYS A 114 -0.15 -14.37 -1.17
N GLU A 115 0.91 -15.09 -0.78
CA GLU A 115 1.02 -15.67 0.56
C GLU A 115 1.24 -14.61 1.66
N GLY A 116 1.72 -13.43 1.29
CA GLY A 116 2.00 -12.33 2.21
C GLY A 116 0.77 -11.46 2.50
N THR A 117 0.93 -10.56 3.49
CA THR A 117 -0.12 -9.64 3.95
C THR A 117 -0.04 -8.25 3.32
N GLU A 118 0.83 -8.04 2.31
CA GLU A 118 1.08 -6.73 1.72
C GLU A 118 -0.19 -6.07 1.18
N ASP A 119 -1.01 -6.86 0.46
CA ASP A 119 -2.23 -6.37 -0.18
C ASP A 119 -3.33 -6.12 0.86
N THR A 120 -3.45 -6.98 1.90
CA THR A 120 -4.42 -6.82 2.99
C THR A 120 -4.10 -5.62 3.88
N LEU A 121 -2.81 -5.32 4.11
CA LEU A 121 -2.37 -4.15 4.86
C LEU A 121 -2.72 -2.85 4.13
N GLN A 122 -2.55 -2.79 2.82
CA GLN A 122 -2.95 -1.63 2.02
C GLN A 122 -4.44 -1.40 2.09
N LEU A 123 -5.25 -2.45 1.87
CA LEU A 123 -6.72 -2.38 1.94
C LEU A 123 -7.22 -1.98 3.34
N CYS A 124 -6.62 -2.52 4.40
CA CYS A 124 -6.94 -2.13 5.77
C CYS A 124 -6.58 -0.66 6.04
N GLY A 125 -5.44 -0.18 5.52
CA GLY A 125 -5.06 1.22 5.60
C GLY A 125 -6.06 2.15 4.90
N GLN A 126 -6.59 1.75 3.73
CA GLN A 126 -7.67 2.48 3.04
C GLN A 126 -8.93 2.54 3.90
N ALA A 127 -9.33 1.42 4.52
CA ALA A 127 -10.48 1.37 5.41
C ALA A 127 -10.30 2.31 6.61
N MET A 128 -9.13 2.32 7.24
CA MET A 128 -8.85 3.21 8.37
C MET A 128 -8.87 4.69 7.98
N CYS A 129 -8.45 5.05 6.77
CA CYS A 129 -8.60 6.41 6.24
C CYS A 129 -10.08 6.76 6.05
N LEU A 130 -10.85 5.86 5.42
CA LEU A 130 -12.28 6.06 5.21
C LEU A 130 -13.05 6.19 6.53
N GLU A 131 -12.71 5.40 7.55
CA GLU A 131 -13.30 5.50 8.89
C GLU A 131 -13.10 6.88 9.51
N GLU A 132 -11.89 7.45 9.40
CA GLU A 132 -11.61 8.81 9.88
C GLU A 132 -12.39 9.86 9.09
N MET A 133 -12.45 9.73 7.74
CA MET A 133 -13.15 10.68 6.87
C MET A 133 -14.65 10.63 7.00
N LEU A 134 -15.22 9.44 7.18
CA LEU A 134 -16.67 9.21 7.17
C LEU A 134 -17.27 9.05 8.57
N CYS A 135 -16.45 9.06 9.61
CA CYS A 135 -16.86 8.88 11.00
C CYS A 135 -17.74 7.63 11.22
N CYS A 136 -17.34 6.51 10.62
CA CYS A 136 -18.06 5.24 10.74
C CYS A 136 -17.08 4.08 10.83
N GLU A 137 -17.54 2.92 11.32
CA GLU A 137 -16.75 1.69 11.33
C GLU A 137 -16.86 0.95 9.99
N ILE A 138 -15.73 0.43 9.51
CA ILE A 138 -15.64 -0.38 8.30
C ILE A 138 -15.00 -1.72 8.69
N PRO A 139 -15.81 -2.76 8.96
CA PRO A 139 -15.30 -4.01 9.51
C PRO A 139 -14.58 -4.89 8.48
N ARG A 140 -14.89 -4.72 7.21
CA ARG A 140 -14.36 -5.57 6.12
C ARG A 140 -14.33 -4.87 4.78
N GLY A 141 -13.56 -5.45 3.84
CA GLY A 141 -13.47 -5.06 2.43
C GLY A 141 -13.11 -6.27 1.58
N ALA A 142 -12.70 -6.05 0.34
CA ALA A 142 -12.27 -7.14 -0.54
C ALA A 142 -11.04 -6.78 -1.38
N LEU A 143 -10.25 -7.80 -1.67
CA LEU A 143 -9.23 -7.78 -2.72
C LEU A 143 -9.82 -8.45 -3.96
N TYR A 144 -9.78 -7.76 -5.10
CA TYR A 144 -10.14 -8.35 -6.38
C TYR A 144 -8.88 -8.70 -7.17
N TYR A 145 -8.70 -9.99 -7.43
CA TYR A 145 -7.57 -10.49 -8.21
C TYR A 145 -7.96 -10.75 -9.66
N GLY A 146 -7.29 -10.06 -10.58
CA GLY A 146 -7.66 -10.06 -12.00
C GLY A 146 -7.42 -11.37 -12.73
N GLU A 147 -6.38 -12.16 -12.37
CA GLU A 147 -6.14 -13.45 -13.01
C GLU A 147 -7.26 -14.46 -12.70
N PRO A 148 -7.59 -14.77 -11.43
CA PRO A 148 -8.71 -15.65 -11.12
C PRO A 148 -10.08 -14.99 -11.26
N ARG A 149 -10.13 -13.66 -11.46
CA ARG A 149 -11.35 -12.85 -11.50
C ARG A 149 -12.25 -13.08 -10.28
N ARG A 150 -11.64 -13.13 -9.10
CA ARG A 150 -12.33 -13.41 -7.83
C ARG A 150 -12.05 -12.35 -6.80
N ARG A 151 -13.06 -12.11 -5.97
CA ARG A 151 -12.92 -11.31 -4.75
C ARG A 151 -12.55 -12.23 -3.59
N THR A 152 -11.63 -11.77 -2.76
CA THR A 152 -11.31 -12.36 -1.47
C THR A 152 -11.69 -11.34 -0.41
N GLU A 153 -12.64 -11.69 0.45
CA GLU A 153 -13.05 -10.83 1.56
C GLU A 153 -11.93 -10.79 2.63
N VAL A 154 -11.77 -9.64 3.24
CA VAL A 154 -10.79 -9.36 4.29
C VAL A 154 -11.48 -8.71 5.46
N ASP A 155 -11.45 -9.35 6.61
CA ASP A 155 -11.89 -8.76 7.88
C ASP A 155 -10.77 -7.86 8.45
N PHE A 156 -11.11 -6.65 8.84
CA PHE A 156 -10.16 -5.70 9.40
C PHE A 156 -10.08 -5.85 10.92
N THR A 157 -9.39 -6.92 11.34
CA THR A 157 -9.22 -7.26 12.76
C THR A 157 -8.38 -6.21 13.50
N SER A 158 -8.44 -6.22 14.82
CA SER A 158 -7.62 -5.36 15.67
C SER A 158 -6.13 -5.56 15.43
N GLU A 159 -5.69 -6.80 15.19
CA GLU A 159 -4.29 -7.16 14.92
C GLU A 159 -3.82 -6.58 13.58
N LEU A 160 -4.65 -6.69 12.53
CA LEU A 160 -4.32 -6.13 11.21
C LEU A 160 -4.22 -4.61 11.27
N ARG A 161 -5.15 -3.93 11.95
CA ARG A 161 -5.12 -2.48 12.18
C ARG A 161 -3.88 -2.05 12.98
N GLN A 162 -3.50 -2.83 13.98
CA GLN A 162 -2.32 -2.58 14.78
C GLN A 162 -1.03 -2.74 13.98
N GLU A 163 -0.99 -3.73 13.09
CA GLU A 163 0.13 -3.91 12.16
C GLU A 163 0.26 -2.72 11.18
N VAL A 164 -0.86 -2.22 10.62
CA VAL A 164 -0.87 -1.02 9.77
C VAL A 164 -0.27 0.17 10.53
N ARG A 165 -0.74 0.47 11.76
CA ARG A 165 -0.21 1.57 12.57
C ARG A 165 1.30 1.44 12.80
N ALA A 166 1.74 0.26 13.25
CA ALA A 166 3.15 0.00 13.52
C ALA A 166 4.06 0.10 12.27
N LEU A 167 3.54 -0.24 11.10
CA LEU A 167 4.28 -0.07 9.83
C LEU A 167 4.36 1.40 9.44
N LEU A 168 3.27 2.16 9.55
CA LEU A 168 3.24 3.59 9.24
C LEU A 168 4.17 4.39 10.15
N GLU A 169 4.20 4.11 11.45
CA GLU A 169 5.17 4.70 12.38
C GLU A 169 6.63 4.47 11.92
N LYS A 170 6.94 3.24 11.50
CA LYS A 170 8.27 2.90 10.98
C LYS A 170 8.56 3.59 9.64
N MET A 171 7.56 3.75 8.78
CA MET A 171 7.69 4.47 7.50
C MET A 171 7.98 5.96 7.77
N HIS A 172 7.21 6.63 8.63
CA HIS A 172 7.46 8.01 9.02
C HIS A 172 8.86 8.19 9.63
N ALA A 173 9.24 7.31 10.56
CA ALA A 173 10.57 7.36 11.17
C ALA A 173 11.70 7.15 10.14
N LEU A 174 11.50 6.33 9.13
CA LEU A 174 12.48 6.12 8.06
C LEU A 174 12.51 7.31 7.10
N TYR A 175 11.35 7.87 6.76
CA TYR A 175 11.24 9.05 5.91
C TYR A 175 11.95 10.26 6.54
N ALA A 176 11.68 10.53 7.82
CA ALA A 176 12.31 11.61 8.56
C ALA A 176 13.85 11.48 8.65
N ARG A 177 14.39 10.25 8.66
CA ARG A 177 15.84 10.02 8.62
C ARG A 177 16.46 10.30 7.26
N GLY A 178 15.70 10.34 6.18
CA GLY A 178 16.17 10.61 4.83
C GLY A 178 17.22 9.62 4.30
N SER A 179 17.24 8.39 4.79
CA SER A 179 18.30 7.42 4.46
C SER A 179 17.75 6.08 4.01
N THR A 180 18.41 5.48 3.02
CA THR A 180 18.03 4.16 2.48
C THR A 180 18.71 3.03 3.25
N PRO A 181 17.96 2.16 3.93
CA PRO A 181 18.51 1.12 4.77
C PRO A 181 19.18 0.00 3.95
N LYS A 182 20.24 -0.58 4.49
CA LYS A 182 20.77 -1.84 3.99
C LYS A 182 19.85 -2.99 4.41
N VAL A 183 19.62 -3.94 3.50
CA VAL A 183 18.79 -5.13 3.74
C VAL A 183 19.51 -6.39 3.26
N LYS A 184 19.18 -7.53 3.86
CA LYS A 184 19.67 -8.83 3.35
C LYS A 184 18.89 -9.18 2.09
N PRO A 185 19.58 -9.62 1.00
CA PRO A 185 18.89 -10.12 -0.19
C PRO A 185 18.00 -11.31 0.12
N THR A 186 16.80 -11.33 -0.48
CA THR A 186 15.80 -12.39 -0.35
C THR A 186 15.43 -12.97 -1.72
N LYS A 187 14.67 -14.06 -1.75
CA LYS A 187 14.08 -14.58 -3.00
C LYS A 187 13.19 -13.55 -3.71
N GLY A 188 12.50 -12.69 -2.94
CA GLY A 188 11.67 -11.61 -3.45
C GLY A 188 12.42 -10.60 -4.34
N CYS A 189 13.75 -10.44 -4.16
CA CYS A 189 14.56 -9.56 -5.00
C CYS A 189 14.49 -9.94 -6.49
N ASN A 190 14.20 -11.20 -6.83
CA ASN A 190 14.07 -11.63 -8.23
C ASN A 190 12.82 -11.08 -8.91
N ALA A 191 11.79 -10.75 -8.14
CA ALA A 191 10.55 -10.17 -8.63
C ALA A 191 10.50 -8.62 -8.49
N CYS A 192 11.54 -8.02 -7.89
CA CYS A 192 11.61 -6.60 -7.62
C CYS A 192 11.96 -5.80 -8.90
N SER A 193 11.14 -4.80 -9.25
CA SER A 193 11.40 -3.89 -10.38
C SER A 193 12.71 -3.11 -10.20
N LEU A 194 13.05 -2.76 -8.95
CA LEU A 194 14.26 -2.00 -8.62
C LEU A 194 15.54 -2.85 -8.47
N LYS A 195 15.50 -4.13 -8.81
CA LYS A 195 16.67 -5.03 -8.65
C LYS A 195 17.94 -4.49 -9.33
N GLY A 196 17.80 -3.91 -10.52
CA GLY A 196 18.89 -3.33 -11.30
C GLY A 196 19.49 -2.06 -10.69
N LEU A 197 18.67 -1.26 -10.02
CA LEU A 197 19.11 -0.04 -9.30
C LEU A 197 19.63 -0.39 -7.90
N CYS A 198 18.92 -1.27 -7.20
CA CYS A 198 19.23 -1.66 -5.82
C CYS A 198 20.53 -2.46 -5.69
N LEU A 199 20.88 -3.27 -6.71
CA LEU A 199 22.05 -4.16 -6.73
C LEU A 199 22.21 -4.98 -5.44
N PRO A 200 21.20 -5.76 -5.01
CA PRO A 200 21.14 -6.36 -3.68
C PRO A 200 22.30 -7.30 -3.36
N LYS A 201 22.96 -7.88 -4.36
CA LYS A 201 24.14 -8.74 -4.16
C LYS A 201 25.34 -7.95 -3.60
N LEU A 202 25.48 -6.68 -3.98
CA LEU A 202 26.58 -5.82 -3.50
C LEU A 202 26.43 -5.44 -2.02
N MET A 203 25.23 -5.59 -1.44
CA MET A 203 25.01 -5.37 0.00
C MET A 203 25.79 -6.34 0.89
N ARG A 204 26.28 -7.44 0.35
CA ARG A 204 27.11 -8.44 1.04
C ARG A 204 28.60 -8.20 0.84
N SER A 205 29.01 -7.27 -0.01
CA SER A 205 30.42 -6.98 -0.24
C SER A 205 31.07 -6.40 1.03
N LYS A 206 32.33 -6.73 1.24
CA LYS A 206 33.13 -6.14 2.31
C LYS A 206 33.21 -4.62 2.11
N SER A 207 33.29 -3.86 3.19
CA SER A 207 33.56 -2.41 3.08
C SER A 207 34.92 -2.19 2.40
N VAL A 208 35.07 -1.05 1.73
CA VAL A 208 36.36 -0.70 1.08
C VAL A 208 37.51 -0.77 2.09
N SER A 209 37.31 -0.29 3.31
CA SER A 209 38.30 -0.38 4.38
C SER A 209 38.63 -1.82 4.81
N ALA A 210 37.66 -2.73 4.80
CA ALA A 210 37.90 -4.14 5.09
C ALA A 210 38.59 -4.86 3.92
N TYR A 211 38.29 -4.45 2.69
CA TYR A 211 38.96 -4.96 1.50
C TYR A 211 40.45 -4.52 1.48
N LEU A 212 40.69 -3.22 1.69
CA LEU A 212 42.03 -2.65 1.72
C LEU A 212 42.90 -3.28 2.85
N ARG A 213 42.35 -3.44 4.06
CA ARG A 213 43.06 -4.14 5.14
C ARG A 213 43.43 -5.55 4.76
N GLY A 214 42.51 -6.32 4.19
CA GLY A 214 42.80 -7.70 3.78
C GLY A 214 43.81 -7.78 2.65
N ALA A 215 43.88 -6.81 1.73
CA ALA A 215 44.92 -6.73 0.70
C ALA A 215 46.28 -6.38 1.29
N MET A 216 46.34 -5.47 2.28
CA MET A 216 47.58 -5.08 2.94
C MET A 216 48.13 -6.16 3.88
N GLU A 217 47.23 -6.96 4.50
CA GLU A 217 47.62 -8.07 5.40
C GLU A 217 48.02 -9.34 4.62
N GLY A 218 47.65 -9.47 3.34
CA GLY A 218 47.99 -10.60 2.47
C GLY A 218 49.29 -10.46 1.67
N GLU A 219 49.97 -9.33 1.76
CA GLU A 219 51.28 -9.08 1.13
C GLU A 219 52.49 -9.33 2.06
N GLN A 220 52.31 -10.15 3.14
CA GLN A 220 53.44 -10.61 3.99
C GLN A 220 53.75 -12.08 3.80
#